data_79031a855bebd832a786b6c93280bffa
#
_entry.id   79031a855bebd832a786b6c93280bffa
#
_cell.length_a   1.000
_cell.length_b   1.000
_cell.length_c   1.000
_cell.angle_alpha   90.00
_cell.angle_beta   90.00
_cell.angle_gamma   90.00
#
_symmetry.space_group_name_H-M   'P 1'
#
loop_
_entity.id
_entity.type
_entity.pdbx_description
1 polymer ?
#
loop_
_entity_poly.entity_id
_entity_poly.type
_entity_poly.pdbx_seq_one_letter_code
_entity_poly.pdbx_strand_id
1 'polypeptide(L)'
;MKHLVLLALAITSAAKAVTIPVGTELNVRLTSDVSSSAPSGGRVTAVLVTPVFVNGAPAISAGTQLTGNTADVHPYKAGTDGGAEQPATLRIQFTKIQDSRGQSKTIYCVLKDVDNARETVGSSGLITGIRQAETFESQIDRGIDKLESRYAQFAQILTGVKDALIKQVDTSIGYKPGVDLKLEMSRALEWNTPAAASAVGPITPAAELEDMATSQPYRTMALNPPDPSDMTNLLFIGTAAQVQAAFQSAGWFAADALSQNSKMETARAIIENRGYKEAPMSVLTLEGRPPDLALQKQTDTFSKRHHIRIWQRPQQFNGKPVWVAAATHDISITFSPAARNFTHGIDPNIDAERSKVVNDLLFTGTVHGVALVERTNIPQNASNATGDRLVTDGKIAVLEF
;
A
#
# COMPACT_ATOMS: atom_id res chain seq x y z
N MET A 1 69.67 -0.54 -2.90
CA MET A 1 68.27 -0.52 -2.47
C MET A 1 67.49 0.25 -3.54
N LYS A 2 66.72 -0.47 -4.37
CA LYS A 2 65.90 0.11 -5.45
C LYS A 2 64.49 0.23 -4.93
N HIS A 3 63.99 1.44 -4.73
CA HIS A 3 62.59 1.71 -4.34
C HIS A 3 61.70 1.53 -5.56
N LEU A 4 60.86 0.48 -5.54
CA LEU A 4 59.80 0.27 -6.52
C LEU A 4 58.61 1.11 -6.08
N VAL A 5 58.33 2.19 -6.81
CA VAL A 5 57.10 3.00 -6.63
C VAL A 5 55.99 2.29 -7.37
N LEU A 6 55.07 1.65 -6.65
CA LEU A 6 53.82 1.09 -7.22
C LEU A 6 52.88 2.27 -7.47
N LEU A 7 52.74 2.63 -8.75
CA LEU A 7 51.75 3.60 -9.21
C LEU A 7 50.40 2.87 -9.24
N ALA A 8 49.55 3.06 -8.23
CA ALA A 8 48.18 2.56 -8.23
C ALA A 8 47.37 3.37 -9.28
N LEU A 9 47.14 2.76 -10.42
CA LEU A 9 46.24 3.28 -11.45
C LEU A 9 44.81 3.16 -10.93
N ALA A 10 44.26 4.26 -10.41
CA ALA A 10 42.84 4.36 -10.10
C ALA A 10 42.08 4.37 -11.44
N ILE A 11 41.53 3.21 -11.80
CA ILE A 11 40.60 3.11 -12.92
C ILE A 11 39.32 3.77 -12.46
N THR A 12 39.16 5.06 -12.75
CA THR A 12 37.89 5.76 -12.64
C THR A 12 37.00 5.25 -13.77
N SER A 13 36.18 4.25 -13.48
CA SER A 13 35.10 3.84 -14.36
C SER A 13 34.18 5.05 -14.54
N ALA A 14 34.26 5.72 -15.70
CA ALA A 14 33.31 6.76 -16.04
C ALA A 14 31.90 6.17 -16.02
N ALA A 15 31.04 6.68 -15.15
CA ALA A 15 29.64 6.26 -15.08
C ALA A 15 28.99 6.49 -16.45
N LYS A 16 28.60 5.40 -17.11
CA LYS A 16 27.93 5.46 -18.42
C LYS A 16 26.51 6.01 -18.19
N ALA A 17 26.11 7.01 -18.96
CA ALA A 17 24.75 7.50 -18.94
C ALA A 17 23.78 6.36 -19.28
N VAL A 18 22.70 6.27 -18.52
CA VAL A 18 21.60 5.30 -18.72
C VAL A 18 20.36 6.10 -19.11
N THR A 19 19.73 5.73 -20.21
CA THR A 19 18.45 6.33 -20.64
C THR A 19 17.30 5.62 -19.95
N ILE A 20 16.56 6.34 -19.13
CA ILE A 20 15.28 5.88 -18.55
C ILE A 20 14.20 6.12 -19.61
N PRO A 21 13.50 5.09 -20.11
CA PRO A 21 12.53 5.23 -21.19
C PRO A 21 11.27 6.00 -20.80
N VAL A 22 10.56 6.52 -21.78
CA VAL A 22 9.16 6.95 -21.65
C VAL A 22 8.32 5.74 -21.22
N GLY A 23 7.28 5.97 -20.39
CA GLY A 23 6.43 4.91 -19.85
C GLY A 23 7.01 4.21 -18.63
N THR A 24 8.25 4.53 -18.20
CA THR A 24 8.81 3.98 -16.97
C THR A 24 7.99 4.43 -15.77
N GLU A 25 7.52 3.48 -14.96
CA GLU A 25 6.82 3.76 -13.70
C GLU A 25 7.81 4.12 -12.59
N LEU A 26 7.45 5.13 -11.80
CA LEU A 26 8.15 5.55 -10.60
C LEU A 26 7.19 5.46 -9.42
N ASN A 27 7.50 4.61 -8.46
CA ASN A 27 6.76 4.54 -7.20
C ASN A 27 7.43 5.46 -6.18
N VAL A 28 6.74 6.52 -5.78
CA VAL A 28 7.28 7.55 -4.90
C VAL A 28 6.39 7.73 -3.67
N ARG A 29 6.98 8.09 -2.55
CA ARG A 29 6.31 8.40 -1.29
C ARG A 29 6.40 9.88 -1.00
N LEU A 30 5.26 10.52 -0.73
CA LEU A 30 5.21 11.91 -0.31
C LEU A 30 5.99 12.12 1.00
N THR A 31 6.75 13.21 1.05
CA THR A 31 7.46 13.68 2.25
C THR A 31 6.98 15.06 2.70
N SER A 32 6.02 15.65 1.99
CA SER A 32 5.34 16.90 2.33
C SER A 32 3.83 16.73 2.28
N ASP A 33 3.10 17.61 2.96
CA ASP A 33 1.65 17.71 2.82
C ASP A 33 1.27 18.23 1.43
N VAL A 34 0.11 17.77 0.95
CA VAL A 34 -0.53 18.26 -0.29
C VAL A 34 -2.02 18.50 0.01
N SER A 35 -2.58 19.65 -0.38
CA SER A 35 -3.97 19.97 -0.11
C SER A 35 -4.58 20.84 -1.21
N SER A 36 -5.84 20.56 -1.57
CA SER A 36 -6.66 21.40 -2.44
C SER A 36 -7.16 22.69 -1.76
N SER A 37 -7.00 22.79 -0.44
CA SER A 37 -7.33 24.01 0.33
C SER A 37 -6.14 24.96 0.43
N ALA A 38 -4.95 24.56 -0.02
CA ALA A 38 -3.76 25.41 -0.08
C ALA A 38 -3.69 26.17 -1.41
N PRO A 39 -2.95 27.30 -1.49
CA PRO A 39 -2.72 27.98 -2.76
C PRO A 39 -2.00 27.09 -3.78
N SER A 40 -2.29 27.33 -5.08
CA SER A 40 -1.55 26.71 -6.18
C SER A 40 -0.08 27.14 -6.15
N GLY A 41 0.84 26.29 -6.60
CA GLY A 41 2.29 26.52 -6.58
C GLY A 41 2.98 26.05 -5.30
N GLY A 42 2.26 25.47 -4.35
CA GLY A 42 2.82 24.90 -3.12
C GLY A 42 3.88 23.84 -3.44
N ARG A 43 5.02 23.90 -2.73
CA ARG A 43 6.13 22.92 -2.92
C ARG A 43 5.71 21.52 -2.51
N VAL A 44 5.99 20.54 -3.37
CA VAL A 44 5.78 19.12 -3.10
C VAL A 44 7.11 18.39 -3.14
N THR A 45 7.35 17.51 -2.17
CA THR A 45 8.52 16.65 -2.11
C THR A 45 8.12 15.19 -1.92
N ALA A 46 8.88 14.30 -2.55
CA ALA A 46 8.70 12.86 -2.45
C ALA A 46 10.06 12.14 -2.54
N VAL A 47 10.07 10.86 -2.20
CA VAL A 47 11.24 9.98 -2.37
C VAL A 47 10.84 8.77 -3.18
N LEU A 48 11.73 8.28 -4.03
CA LEU A 48 11.55 7.04 -4.77
C LEU A 48 11.58 5.86 -3.80
N VAL A 49 10.50 5.06 -3.76
CA VAL A 49 10.38 3.92 -2.83
C VAL A 49 11.08 2.69 -3.38
N THR A 50 10.96 2.46 -4.70
CA THR A 50 11.57 1.31 -5.37
C THR A 50 12.66 1.76 -6.33
N PRO A 51 13.77 1.02 -6.47
CA PRO A 51 14.75 1.32 -7.52
C PRO A 51 14.11 1.25 -8.90
N VAL A 52 14.57 2.10 -9.82
CA VAL A 52 14.22 2.00 -11.25
C VAL A 52 15.22 1.09 -11.92
N PHE A 53 14.74 0.11 -12.66
CA PHE A 53 15.58 -0.80 -13.43
C PHE A 53 15.46 -0.50 -14.93
N VAL A 54 16.59 -0.59 -15.63
CA VAL A 54 16.64 -0.52 -17.08
C VAL A 54 17.42 -1.74 -17.57
N ASN A 55 16.80 -2.53 -18.44
CA ASN A 55 17.38 -3.79 -18.95
C ASN A 55 17.87 -4.74 -17.84
N GLY A 56 17.11 -4.83 -16.74
CA GLY A 56 17.44 -5.68 -15.60
C GLY A 56 18.52 -5.15 -14.66
N ALA A 57 19.13 -4.01 -14.96
CA ALA A 57 20.12 -3.37 -14.09
C ALA A 57 19.50 -2.17 -13.36
N PRO A 58 19.82 -1.94 -12.05
CA PRO A 58 19.36 -0.78 -11.33
C PRO A 58 19.96 0.50 -11.91
N ALA A 59 19.09 1.45 -12.24
CA ALA A 59 19.46 2.73 -12.85
C ALA A 59 19.33 3.91 -11.88
N ILE A 60 18.21 3.99 -11.13
CA ILE A 60 17.97 5.01 -10.11
C ILE A 60 17.72 4.30 -8.77
N SER A 61 18.42 4.70 -7.72
CA SER A 61 18.28 4.09 -6.40
C SER A 61 17.00 4.52 -5.69
N ALA A 62 16.42 3.65 -4.87
CA ALA A 62 15.47 4.06 -3.85
C ALA A 62 16.06 5.16 -2.95
N GLY A 63 15.21 6.02 -2.36
CA GLY A 63 15.65 7.18 -1.60
C GLY A 63 16.01 8.41 -2.45
N THR A 64 16.06 8.29 -3.79
CA THR A 64 16.23 9.44 -4.69
C THR A 64 15.06 10.40 -4.52
N GLN A 65 15.36 11.69 -4.33
CA GLN A 65 14.38 12.73 -4.02
C GLN A 65 13.74 13.29 -5.29
N LEU A 66 12.44 13.54 -5.23
CA LEU A 66 11.68 14.28 -6.23
C LEU A 66 11.16 15.58 -5.63
N THR A 67 11.22 16.65 -6.41
CA THR A 67 10.66 17.95 -6.02
C THR A 67 9.81 18.50 -7.14
N GLY A 68 8.70 19.12 -6.76
CA GLY A 68 7.75 19.72 -7.67
C GLY A 68 6.82 20.71 -6.96
N ASN A 69 5.72 21.00 -7.60
CA ASN A 69 4.73 21.94 -7.08
C ASN A 69 3.30 21.44 -7.35
N THR A 70 2.35 21.96 -6.58
CA THR A 70 0.92 21.83 -6.89
C THR A 70 0.52 22.79 -8.00
N ALA A 71 -0.41 22.38 -8.85
CA ALA A 71 -1.03 23.20 -9.89
C ALA A 71 -2.52 22.84 -10.01
N ASP A 72 -3.28 23.64 -10.75
CA ASP A 72 -4.72 23.42 -11.01
C ASP A 72 -5.51 23.18 -9.71
N VAL A 73 -5.14 23.91 -8.65
CA VAL A 73 -5.71 23.76 -7.30
C VAL A 73 -7.02 24.51 -7.23
N HIS A 74 -8.12 23.78 -7.09
CA HIS A 74 -9.44 24.34 -6.85
C HIS A 74 -10.07 23.64 -5.64
N PRO A 75 -10.48 24.38 -4.61
CA PRO A 75 -11.21 23.80 -3.48
C PRO A 75 -12.60 23.34 -3.93
N TYR A 76 -13.16 22.40 -3.17
CA TYR A 76 -14.55 22.01 -3.34
C TYR A 76 -15.50 23.19 -3.21
N LYS A 77 -16.53 23.23 -4.06
CA LYS A 77 -17.63 24.18 -3.95
C LYS A 77 -18.96 23.43 -3.94
N ALA A 78 -19.73 23.64 -2.88
CA ALA A 78 -21.09 23.12 -2.80
C ALA A 78 -21.96 23.71 -3.92
N GLY A 79 -22.90 22.91 -4.44
CA GLY A 79 -23.93 23.40 -5.33
C GLY A 79 -24.84 24.41 -4.57
N THR A 80 -25.13 25.50 -5.19
CA THR A 80 -26.17 26.45 -4.73
C THR A 80 -27.45 26.26 -5.51
N ASP A 81 -28.57 26.84 -5.10
CA ASP A 81 -29.85 26.75 -5.79
C ASP A 81 -29.71 27.02 -7.30
N GLY A 82 -29.73 25.94 -8.10
CA GLY A 82 -29.56 25.97 -9.56
C GLY A 82 -28.11 25.83 -10.07
N GLY A 83 -27.10 25.80 -9.22
CA GLY A 83 -25.68 25.57 -9.61
C GLY A 83 -25.20 24.14 -9.32
N ALA A 84 -24.47 23.54 -10.25
CA ALA A 84 -23.88 22.22 -10.08
C ALA A 84 -22.74 22.25 -9.04
N GLU A 85 -22.65 21.20 -8.24
CA GLU A 85 -21.52 20.93 -7.35
C GLU A 85 -20.19 20.84 -8.13
N GLN A 86 -19.14 21.48 -7.64
CA GLN A 86 -17.81 21.45 -8.23
C GLN A 86 -16.87 20.70 -7.29
N PRO A 87 -16.44 19.47 -7.67
CA PRO A 87 -15.44 18.73 -6.91
C PRO A 87 -14.13 19.50 -6.78
N ALA A 88 -13.40 19.27 -5.70
CA ALA A 88 -12.04 19.77 -5.59
C ALA A 88 -11.16 19.21 -6.72
N THR A 89 -10.20 19.99 -7.18
CA THR A 89 -9.18 19.51 -8.13
C THR A 89 -7.78 19.87 -7.65
N LEU A 90 -6.81 19.04 -8.01
CA LEU A 90 -5.41 19.22 -7.68
C LEU A 90 -4.52 18.49 -8.68
N ARG A 91 -3.43 19.11 -9.09
CA ARG A 91 -2.36 18.47 -9.87
C ARG A 91 -1.05 18.51 -9.09
N ILE A 92 -0.34 17.38 -9.03
CA ILE A 92 1.01 17.31 -8.50
C ILE A 92 1.97 17.19 -9.70
N GLN A 93 2.89 18.14 -9.81
CA GLN A 93 3.87 18.20 -10.89
C GLN A 93 5.28 18.08 -10.33
N PHE A 94 5.90 16.92 -10.47
CA PHE A 94 7.33 16.78 -10.16
C PHE A 94 8.15 17.24 -11.37
N THR A 95 9.10 18.13 -11.10
CA THR A 95 9.94 18.76 -12.15
C THR A 95 11.43 18.48 -11.97
N LYS A 96 11.83 17.98 -10.80
CA LYS A 96 13.24 17.72 -10.47
C LYS A 96 13.39 16.39 -9.76
N ILE A 97 14.43 15.65 -10.14
CA ILE A 97 14.89 14.45 -9.43
C ILE A 97 16.33 14.68 -8.98
N GLN A 98 16.70 14.23 -7.77
CA GLN A 98 18.01 14.46 -7.18
C GLN A 98 18.45 13.23 -6.37
N ASP A 99 19.66 12.73 -6.66
CA ASP A 99 20.26 11.61 -5.91
C ASP A 99 20.88 12.05 -4.58
N SER A 100 21.34 11.08 -3.79
CA SER A 100 22.00 11.33 -2.50
C SER A 100 23.34 12.07 -2.59
N ARG A 101 23.95 12.17 -3.78
CA ARG A 101 25.20 12.90 -4.03
C ARG A 101 24.93 14.34 -4.47
N GLY A 102 23.67 14.76 -4.59
CA GLY A 102 23.27 16.09 -5.00
C GLY A 102 23.17 16.28 -6.51
N GLN A 103 23.47 15.26 -7.33
CA GLN A 103 23.24 15.33 -8.77
C GLN A 103 21.74 15.44 -9.03
N SER A 104 21.35 16.42 -9.85
CA SER A 104 19.96 16.68 -10.15
C SER A 104 19.69 16.79 -11.63
N LYS A 105 18.49 16.38 -12.06
CA LYS A 105 17.99 16.49 -13.42
C LYS A 105 16.54 16.97 -13.42
N THR A 106 16.15 17.62 -14.50
CA THR A 106 14.73 17.88 -14.78
C THR A 106 14.06 16.58 -15.18
N ILE A 107 12.86 16.31 -14.64
CA ILE A 107 12.04 15.17 -15.04
C ILE A 107 10.69 15.64 -15.58
N TYR A 108 10.09 14.79 -16.40
CA TYR A 108 8.76 14.97 -16.95
C TYR A 108 7.99 13.68 -16.68
N CYS A 109 7.00 13.74 -15.80
CA CYS A 109 6.18 12.60 -15.43
C CYS A 109 4.73 13.02 -15.20
N VAL A 110 3.84 12.07 -15.30
CA VAL A 110 2.40 12.23 -15.06
C VAL A 110 2.01 11.34 -13.91
N LEU A 111 1.22 11.87 -12.97
CA LEU A 111 0.61 11.10 -11.91
C LEU A 111 -0.43 10.14 -12.50
N LYS A 112 -0.34 8.87 -12.18
CA LYS A 112 -1.26 7.81 -12.65
C LYS A 112 -2.18 7.32 -11.56
N ASP A 113 -1.69 7.32 -10.31
CA ASP A 113 -2.46 6.81 -9.17
C ASP A 113 -1.95 7.40 -7.85
N VAL A 114 -2.83 7.46 -6.89
CA VAL A 114 -2.54 7.79 -5.47
C VAL A 114 -3.05 6.64 -4.63
N ASP A 115 -2.14 6.01 -3.90
CA ASP A 115 -2.41 4.85 -3.08
C ASP A 115 -3.51 5.14 -2.03
N ASN A 116 -4.52 4.26 -1.97
CA ASN A 116 -5.68 4.37 -1.08
C ASN A 116 -6.52 5.66 -1.21
N ALA A 117 -6.34 6.45 -2.27
CA ALA A 117 -7.11 7.68 -2.45
C ALA A 117 -8.60 7.41 -2.70
N ARG A 118 -9.44 8.29 -2.16
CA ARG A 118 -10.88 8.37 -2.47
C ARG A 118 -11.11 9.00 -3.85
N GLU A 119 -10.20 9.85 -4.22
CA GLU A 119 -10.18 10.68 -5.40
C GLU A 119 -9.83 9.86 -6.65
N THR A 120 -10.17 10.38 -7.80
CA THR A 120 -9.80 9.78 -9.09
C THR A 120 -8.66 10.56 -9.75
N VAL A 121 -7.76 9.84 -10.41
CA VAL A 121 -6.67 10.44 -11.19
C VAL A 121 -6.99 10.28 -12.68
N GLY A 122 -7.17 11.39 -13.37
CA GLY A 122 -7.38 11.41 -14.82
C GLY A 122 -6.11 11.12 -15.62
N SER A 123 -6.24 10.82 -16.89
CA SER A 123 -5.12 10.50 -17.79
C SER A 123 -4.06 11.60 -17.87
N SER A 124 -4.43 12.85 -17.62
CA SER A 124 -3.53 14.00 -17.56
C SER A 124 -2.83 14.19 -16.20
N GLY A 125 -3.11 13.32 -15.22
CA GLY A 125 -2.61 13.43 -13.85
C GLY A 125 -3.36 14.47 -12.99
N LEU A 126 -4.53 14.94 -13.43
CA LEU A 126 -5.41 15.75 -12.62
C LEU A 126 -6.14 14.86 -11.62
N ILE A 127 -6.02 15.19 -10.34
CA ILE A 127 -6.77 14.55 -9.26
C ILE A 127 -8.11 15.27 -9.16
N THR A 128 -9.20 14.51 -9.15
CA THR A 128 -10.56 15.02 -8.97
C THR A 128 -11.14 14.45 -7.69
N GLY A 129 -11.55 15.31 -6.79
CA GLY A 129 -12.15 14.99 -5.51
C GLY A 129 -13.51 14.31 -5.65
N ILE A 130 -13.98 13.74 -4.56
CA ILE A 130 -15.32 13.15 -4.48
C ILE A 130 -16.39 14.23 -4.43
N ARG A 131 -17.59 13.93 -4.92
CA ARG A 131 -18.77 14.76 -4.80
C ARG A 131 -19.53 14.44 -3.52
N GLN A 132 -20.18 15.42 -2.92
CA GLN A 132 -21.05 15.20 -1.76
C GLN A 132 -22.11 14.14 -2.07
N ALA A 133 -22.71 14.19 -3.27
CA ALA A 133 -23.69 13.21 -3.73
C ALA A 133 -23.14 11.78 -3.90
N GLU A 134 -21.84 11.61 -3.97
CA GLU A 134 -21.15 10.31 -4.09
C GLU A 134 -20.66 9.79 -2.74
N THR A 135 -20.84 10.56 -1.67
CA THR A 135 -20.47 10.15 -0.32
C THR A 135 -21.32 8.97 0.14
N PHE A 136 -20.77 8.18 1.05
CA PHE A 136 -21.50 7.07 1.65
C PHE A 136 -22.79 7.52 2.33
N GLU A 137 -22.81 8.72 2.92
CA GLU A 137 -24.00 9.35 3.50
C GLU A 137 -25.14 9.48 2.46
N SER A 138 -24.85 10.02 1.28
CA SER A 138 -25.85 10.15 0.22
C SER A 138 -26.25 8.80 -0.40
N GLN A 139 -25.38 7.79 -0.34
CA GLN A 139 -25.71 6.44 -0.76
C GLN A 139 -26.59 5.72 0.27
N ILE A 140 -26.34 5.95 1.57
CA ILE A 140 -27.22 5.47 2.65
C ILE A 140 -28.60 6.07 2.50
N ASP A 141 -28.73 7.40 2.30
CA ASP A 141 -30.02 8.05 2.13
C ASP A 141 -30.83 7.45 0.98
N ARG A 142 -30.18 7.14 -0.14
CA ARG A 142 -30.82 6.46 -1.26
C ARG A 142 -31.04 4.95 -1.03
N GLY A 143 -30.29 4.37 -0.12
CA GLY A 143 -30.31 2.94 0.19
C GLY A 143 -31.16 2.59 1.40
N ILE A 144 -31.39 3.51 2.34
CA ILE A 144 -32.22 3.31 3.54
C ILE A 144 -33.62 2.87 3.12
N ASP A 145 -34.25 3.54 2.17
CA ASP A 145 -35.58 3.21 1.67
C ASP A 145 -35.64 1.76 1.08
N LYS A 146 -34.56 1.31 0.45
CA LYS A 146 -34.44 -0.06 -0.04
C LYS A 146 -34.06 -1.07 1.04
N LEU A 147 -33.33 -0.64 2.08
CA LEU A 147 -32.93 -1.48 3.20
C LEU A 147 -34.04 -1.60 4.24
N GLU A 148 -34.84 -0.57 4.48
CA GLU A 148 -36.00 -0.62 5.39
C GLU A 148 -36.98 -1.74 5.03
N SER A 149 -37.22 -1.98 3.76
CA SER A 149 -38.12 -3.04 3.30
C SER A 149 -37.58 -4.45 3.54
N ARG A 150 -36.28 -4.62 3.74
CA ARG A 150 -35.62 -5.93 3.88
C ARG A 150 -34.91 -6.16 5.22
N TYR A 151 -34.48 -5.08 5.90
CA TYR A 151 -33.60 -5.16 7.08
C TYR A 151 -33.91 -4.03 8.08
N ALA A 152 -35.14 -3.93 8.55
CA ALA A 152 -35.64 -2.83 9.39
C ALA A 152 -34.77 -2.57 10.66
N GLN A 153 -34.23 -3.60 11.31
CA GLN A 153 -33.37 -3.42 12.47
C GLN A 153 -32.01 -2.78 12.13
N PHE A 154 -31.52 -3.04 10.93
CA PHE A 154 -30.26 -2.48 10.46
C PHE A 154 -30.43 -1.03 9.99
N ALA A 155 -31.57 -0.73 9.35
CA ALA A 155 -31.96 0.62 8.97
C ALA A 155 -32.13 1.52 10.20
N GLN A 156 -32.69 1.01 11.30
CA GLN A 156 -32.79 1.74 12.58
C GLN A 156 -31.43 2.05 13.21
N ILE A 157 -30.46 1.13 13.14
CA ILE A 157 -29.10 1.38 13.61
C ILE A 157 -28.42 2.46 12.76
N LEU A 158 -28.57 2.38 11.43
CA LEU A 158 -28.00 3.37 10.50
C LEU A 158 -28.64 4.74 10.67
N THR A 159 -29.97 4.80 10.88
CA THR A 159 -30.69 6.06 11.11
C THR A 159 -30.26 6.70 12.43
N GLY A 160 -30.17 5.93 13.50
CA GLY A 160 -29.71 6.43 14.81
C GLY A 160 -28.24 6.88 14.81
N VAL A 161 -27.39 6.23 14.01
CA VAL A 161 -26.00 6.61 13.83
C VAL A 161 -25.89 7.86 12.94
N LYS A 162 -26.75 7.98 11.90
CA LYS A 162 -26.82 9.15 11.03
C LYS A 162 -27.17 10.42 11.82
N ASP A 163 -28.22 10.39 12.62
CA ASP A 163 -28.68 11.54 13.40
C ASP A 163 -27.67 12.01 14.47
N ALA A 164 -26.82 11.08 14.95
CA ALA A 164 -25.77 11.38 15.92
C ALA A 164 -24.46 11.89 15.30
N LEU A 165 -24.25 11.70 13.99
CA LEU A 165 -22.93 11.79 13.34
C LEU A 165 -22.89 12.68 12.10
N ILE A 166 -23.99 13.39 11.73
CA ILE A 166 -23.99 14.30 10.56
C ILE A 166 -23.01 15.45 10.78
N LYS A 167 -21.75 15.19 10.46
CA LYS A 167 -20.79 16.22 10.05
C LYS A 167 -20.69 16.15 8.54
N GLN A 168 -20.74 17.33 7.89
CA GLN A 168 -20.45 17.39 6.45
C GLN A 168 -19.16 16.65 6.14
N VAL A 169 -19.22 15.71 5.19
CA VAL A 169 -18.04 14.97 4.73
C VAL A 169 -17.07 15.98 4.13
N ASP A 170 -15.83 15.96 4.59
CA ASP A 170 -14.76 16.76 3.99
C ASP A 170 -14.45 16.21 2.59
N THR A 171 -14.84 16.95 1.57
CA THR A 171 -14.62 16.66 0.14
C THR A 171 -13.34 17.30 -0.39
N SER A 172 -12.52 17.93 0.45
CA SER A 172 -11.20 18.40 0.07
C SER A 172 -10.25 17.26 -0.25
N ILE A 173 -9.32 17.52 -1.17
CA ILE A 173 -8.20 16.61 -1.43
C ILE A 173 -7.11 16.94 -0.43
N GLY A 174 -6.62 15.92 0.29
CA GLY A 174 -5.57 16.09 1.27
C GLY A 174 -4.73 14.83 1.43
N TYR A 175 -3.43 14.94 1.16
CA TYR A 175 -2.47 13.84 1.31
C TYR A 175 -1.38 14.23 2.29
N LYS A 176 -1.13 13.35 3.25
CA LYS A 176 -0.08 13.50 4.26
C LYS A 176 1.24 12.86 3.81
N PRO A 177 2.39 13.24 4.40
CA PRO A 177 3.61 12.46 4.24
C PRO A 177 3.37 10.98 4.53
N GLY A 178 3.96 10.12 3.69
CA GLY A 178 3.77 8.66 3.76
C GLY A 178 2.82 8.09 2.71
N VAL A 179 2.02 8.92 2.02
CA VAL A 179 1.17 8.48 0.91
C VAL A 179 2.03 8.14 -0.30
N ASP A 180 1.79 6.97 -0.89
CA ASP A 180 2.49 6.53 -2.09
C ASP A 180 1.78 7.01 -3.35
N LEU A 181 2.56 7.38 -4.36
CA LEU A 181 2.11 7.85 -5.65
C LEU A 181 2.75 7.00 -6.74
N LYS A 182 1.99 6.67 -7.77
CA LYS A 182 2.51 6.07 -9.00
C LYS A 182 2.62 7.16 -10.07
N LEU A 183 3.83 7.39 -10.54
CA LEU A 183 4.12 8.30 -11.64
C LEU A 183 4.55 7.51 -12.86
N GLU A 184 4.36 8.07 -14.05
CA GLU A 184 4.84 7.52 -15.31
C GLU A 184 5.67 8.57 -16.05
N MET A 185 6.86 8.21 -16.49
CA MET A 185 7.73 9.09 -17.26
C MET A 185 7.09 9.44 -18.61
N SER A 186 6.86 10.74 -18.87
CA SER A 186 6.32 11.24 -20.14
C SER A 186 7.40 11.62 -21.15
N ARG A 187 8.66 11.73 -20.71
CA ARG A 187 9.85 11.93 -21.54
C ARG A 187 11.00 11.08 -21.03
N ALA A 188 11.86 10.63 -21.93
CA ALA A 188 13.08 9.92 -21.56
C ALA A 188 14.00 10.81 -20.70
N LEU A 189 14.73 10.18 -19.76
CA LEU A 189 15.66 10.85 -18.86
C LEU A 189 17.06 10.22 -19.01
N GLU A 190 18.05 11.04 -19.35
CA GLU A 190 19.46 10.64 -19.29
C GLU A 190 19.96 10.73 -17.83
N TRP A 191 20.30 9.58 -17.25
CA TRP A 191 20.78 9.48 -15.88
C TRP A 191 22.22 9.00 -15.82
N ASN A 192 23.10 9.81 -15.26
CA ASN A 192 24.56 9.55 -15.25
C ASN A 192 25.08 8.88 -13.99
N THR A 193 24.23 8.69 -13.00
CA THR A 193 24.65 8.10 -11.74
C THR A 193 24.15 6.66 -11.68
N PRO A 194 25.03 5.66 -11.66
CA PRO A 194 24.60 4.29 -11.46
C PRO A 194 23.96 4.16 -10.06
N ALA A 195 22.92 3.34 -9.96
CA ALA A 195 22.34 2.99 -8.68
C ALA A 195 23.41 2.33 -7.80
N ALA A 196 23.37 2.60 -6.49
CA ALA A 196 24.13 1.81 -5.55
C ALA A 196 23.67 0.34 -5.66
N ALA A 197 24.60 -0.59 -5.60
CA ALA A 197 24.24 -2.00 -5.48
C ALA A 197 23.35 -2.19 -4.26
N SER A 198 22.31 -3.00 -4.37
CA SER A 198 21.49 -3.35 -3.22
C SER A 198 22.34 -4.06 -2.18
N ALA A 199 22.22 -3.65 -0.91
CA ALA A 199 22.85 -4.36 0.21
C ALA A 199 22.15 -5.70 0.51
N VAL A 200 21.02 -5.97 -0.16
CA VAL A 200 20.19 -7.16 0.03
C VAL A 200 20.72 -8.30 -0.84
N GLY A 201 21.07 -9.40 -0.21
CA GLY A 201 21.59 -10.60 -0.85
C GLY A 201 20.54 -11.71 -1.02
N PRO A 202 20.92 -12.81 -1.71
CA PRO A 202 20.12 -14.03 -1.72
C PRO A 202 20.15 -14.69 -0.33
N ILE A 203 19.04 -15.31 0.06
CA ILE A 203 18.97 -16.12 1.29
C ILE A 203 19.57 -17.50 1.01
N THR A 204 20.45 -17.95 1.89
CA THR A 204 21.16 -19.24 1.75
C THR A 204 21.05 -20.06 3.03
N PRO A 205 21.03 -21.43 2.94
CA PRO A 205 21.04 -22.25 1.71
C PRO A 205 19.70 -22.24 0.96
N ALA A 206 19.72 -22.15 -0.38
CA ALA A 206 18.52 -22.00 -1.19
C ALA A 206 17.59 -23.22 -1.12
N ALA A 207 18.12 -24.43 -1.12
CA ALA A 207 17.32 -25.67 -1.07
C ALA A 207 16.53 -25.78 0.26
N GLU A 208 17.18 -25.50 1.41
CA GLU A 208 16.51 -25.52 2.71
C GLU A 208 15.44 -24.41 2.80
N LEU A 209 15.68 -23.26 2.17
CA LEU A 209 14.71 -22.18 2.07
C LEU A 209 13.49 -22.61 1.27
N GLU A 210 13.69 -23.28 0.14
CA GLU A 210 12.62 -23.79 -0.71
C GLU A 210 11.76 -24.81 0.02
N ASP A 211 12.39 -25.81 0.68
CA ASP A 211 11.70 -26.81 1.49
C ASP A 211 10.89 -26.17 2.62
N MET A 212 11.48 -25.20 3.32
CA MET A 212 10.81 -24.49 4.38
C MET A 212 9.60 -23.67 3.86
N ALA A 213 9.77 -22.93 2.77
CA ALA A 213 8.73 -22.08 2.21
C ALA A 213 7.56 -22.89 1.62
N THR A 214 7.86 -24.02 0.97
CA THR A 214 6.84 -24.90 0.38
C THR A 214 6.07 -25.71 1.42
N SER A 215 6.67 -25.99 2.58
CA SER A 215 6.00 -26.69 3.70
C SER A 215 5.03 -25.82 4.48
N GLN A 216 5.01 -24.51 4.27
CA GLN A 216 4.09 -23.63 5.02
C GLN A 216 2.64 -23.78 4.56
N PRO A 217 1.67 -23.71 5.50
CA PRO A 217 0.25 -23.67 5.15
C PRO A 217 -0.02 -22.48 4.21
N TYR A 218 -0.73 -22.74 3.14
CA TYR A 218 -0.99 -21.70 2.12
C TYR A 218 -2.32 -20.99 2.32
N ARG A 219 -3.18 -21.47 3.26
CA ARG A 219 -4.56 -21.00 3.38
C ARG A 219 -4.91 -20.69 4.83
N THR A 220 -5.49 -19.53 5.07
CA THR A 220 -6.13 -19.19 6.34
C THR A 220 -7.58 -19.66 6.35
N MET A 221 -8.21 -19.66 7.54
CA MET A 221 -9.60 -20.04 7.76
C MET A 221 -10.36 -18.93 8.47
N ALA A 222 -11.53 -18.57 7.97
CA ALA A 222 -12.52 -17.80 8.72
C ALA A 222 -13.14 -18.69 9.82
N LEU A 223 -13.68 -18.06 10.86
CA LEU A 223 -14.23 -18.81 12.00
C LEU A 223 -15.74 -19.03 11.93
N ASN A 224 -16.49 -18.08 11.41
CA ASN A 224 -17.96 -18.12 11.47
C ASN A 224 -18.60 -17.63 10.16
N PRO A 225 -19.04 -18.53 9.27
CA PRO A 225 -18.79 -19.98 9.31
C PRO A 225 -17.33 -20.32 9.02
N PRO A 226 -16.84 -21.51 9.41
CA PRO A 226 -15.52 -21.98 9.02
C PRO A 226 -15.46 -22.12 7.49
N ASP A 227 -14.60 -21.31 6.85
CA ASP A 227 -14.43 -21.33 5.40
C ASP A 227 -13.00 -20.90 5.02
N PRO A 228 -12.38 -21.50 3.97
CA PRO A 228 -11.08 -21.07 3.48
C PRO A 228 -11.07 -19.59 3.09
N SER A 229 -10.09 -18.84 3.57
CA SER A 229 -10.00 -17.39 3.35
C SER A 229 -8.71 -16.99 2.65
N ASP A 230 -7.95 -16.02 3.17
CA ASP A 230 -6.80 -15.44 2.51
C ASP A 230 -5.66 -16.43 2.32
N MET A 231 -4.86 -16.26 1.26
CA MET A 231 -3.66 -17.05 1.02
C MET A 231 -2.45 -16.43 1.70
N THR A 232 -1.59 -17.28 2.27
CA THR A 232 -0.27 -16.82 2.73
C THR A 232 0.61 -16.53 1.52
N ASN A 233 1.21 -15.34 1.48
CA ASN A 233 2.00 -14.86 0.36
C ASN A 233 3.38 -14.29 0.76
N LEU A 234 3.66 -14.23 2.08
CA LEU A 234 4.91 -13.71 2.63
C LEU A 234 5.45 -14.64 3.72
N LEU A 235 6.78 -14.65 3.86
CA LEU A 235 7.50 -15.34 4.90
C LEU A 235 8.62 -14.45 5.41
N PHE A 236 8.78 -14.37 6.75
CA PHE A 236 9.82 -13.58 7.38
C PHE A 236 10.75 -14.48 8.19
N ILE A 237 12.04 -14.18 8.18
CA ILE A 237 13.08 -14.85 8.95
C ILE A 237 13.72 -13.79 9.86
N GLY A 238 13.54 -13.92 11.16
CA GLY A 238 14.04 -12.96 12.13
C GLY A 238 13.30 -13.02 13.46
N THR A 239 13.79 -12.31 14.46
CA THR A 239 13.14 -12.21 15.78
C THR A 239 11.85 -11.39 15.70
N ALA A 240 10.94 -11.59 16.67
CA ALA A 240 9.71 -10.79 16.78
C ALA A 240 10.00 -9.28 16.81
N ALA A 241 11.05 -8.88 17.53
CA ALA A 241 11.44 -7.48 17.64
C ALA A 241 11.89 -6.90 16.28
N GLN A 242 12.65 -7.67 15.48
CA GLN A 242 13.08 -7.24 14.14
C GLN A 242 11.89 -7.09 13.20
N VAL A 243 10.99 -8.07 13.15
CA VAL A 243 9.78 -8.02 12.33
C VAL A 243 8.91 -6.81 12.71
N GLN A 244 8.61 -6.63 14.00
CA GLN A 244 7.81 -5.50 14.48
C GLN A 244 8.45 -4.15 14.16
N ALA A 245 9.75 -3.99 14.42
CA ALA A 245 10.46 -2.74 14.16
C ALA A 245 10.49 -2.40 12.66
N ALA A 246 10.68 -3.40 11.79
CA ALA A 246 10.67 -3.21 10.34
C ALA A 246 9.30 -2.72 9.86
N PHE A 247 8.21 -3.36 10.30
CA PHE A 247 6.85 -2.93 9.94
C PHE A 247 6.52 -1.54 10.48
N GLN A 248 6.88 -1.22 11.73
CA GLN A 248 6.70 0.12 12.29
C GLN A 248 7.46 1.19 11.48
N SER A 249 8.71 0.91 11.14
CA SER A 249 9.53 1.81 10.31
C SER A 249 8.95 2.00 8.90
N ALA A 250 8.25 1.00 8.39
CA ALA A 250 7.53 1.04 7.12
C ALA A 250 6.15 1.72 7.21
N GLY A 251 5.73 2.20 8.39
CA GLY A 251 4.45 2.88 8.61
C GLY A 251 3.25 1.93 8.75
N TRP A 252 3.49 0.71 9.26
CA TRP A 252 2.45 -0.25 9.61
C TRP A 252 2.21 -0.25 11.12
N PHE A 253 0.95 -0.33 11.53
CA PHE A 253 0.51 -0.27 12.92
C PHE A 253 -0.39 -1.44 13.27
N ALA A 254 -0.49 -1.74 14.56
CA ALA A 254 -1.41 -2.76 15.03
C ALA A 254 -2.86 -2.40 14.69
N ALA A 255 -3.61 -3.37 14.16
CA ALA A 255 -5.05 -3.26 13.99
C ALA A 255 -5.74 -3.48 15.34
N ASP A 256 -6.83 -2.73 15.58
CA ASP A 256 -7.64 -2.88 16.81
C ASP A 256 -8.29 -4.27 16.89
N ALA A 257 -8.41 -4.76 18.13
CA ALA A 257 -9.25 -5.92 18.39
C ALA A 257 -10.74 -5.57 18.18
N LEU A 258 -11.53 -6.53 17.67
CA LEU A 258 -12.95 -6.34 17.41
C LEU A 258 -13.72 -6.16 18.74
N SER A 259 -13.96 -4.93 19.14
CA SER A 259 -14.71 -4.55 20.34
C SER A 259 -16.01 -3.84 19.98
N GLN A 260 -16.89 -3.62 20.97
CA GLN A 260 -18.12 -2.84 20.79
C GLN A 260 -17.78 -1.37 20.41
N ASN A 261 -16.75 -0.80 21.05
CA ASN A 261 -16.31 0.57 20.78
C ASN A 261 -15.69 0.70 19.37
N SER A 262 -14.89 -0.29 18.95
CA SER A 262 -14.31 -0.30 17.61
C SER A 262 -15.37 -0.48 16.52
N LYS A 263 -16.46 -1.23 16.77
CA LYS A 263 -17.60 -1.32 15.84
C LYS A 263 -18.32 0.01 15.67
N MET A 264 -18.51 0.77 16.76
CA MET A 264 -19.16 2.08 16.70
C MET A 264 -18.27 3.11 16.00
N GLU A 265 -16.96 3.11 16.30
CA GLU A 265 -16.00 3.99 15.63
C GLU A 265 -15.81 3.61 14.15
N THR A 266 -15.91 2.32 13.82
CA THR A 266 -15.97 1.82 12.44
C THR A 266 -17.17 2.38 11.69
N ALA A 267 -18.37 2.28 12.26
CA ALA A 267 -19.58 2.83 11.66
C ALA A 267 -19.47 4.35 11.44
N ARG A 268 -18.89 5.06 12.41
CA ARG A 268 -18.62 6.49 12.33
C ARG A 268 -17.61 6.83 11.24
N ALA A 269 -16.52 6.08 11.12
CA ALA A 269 -15.51 6.28 10.07
C ALA A 269 -16.06 6.02 8.66
N ILE A 270 -16.99 5.06 8.52
CA ILE A 270 -17.72 4.81 7.26
C ILE A 270 -18.52 6.05 6.86
N ILE A 271 -19.34 6.56 7.79
CA ILE A 271 -20.25 7.71 7.53
C ILE A 271 -19.44 8.96 7.20
N GLU A 272 -18.37 9.22 7.95
CA GLU A 272 -17.51 10.38 7.76
C GLU A 272 -16.54 10.22 6.57
N ASN A 273 -16.50 9.05 5.93
CA ASN A 273 -15.54 8.69 4.86
C ASN A 273 -14.10 9.11 5.21
N ARG A 274 -13.72 8.92 6.46
CA ARG A 274 -12.39 9.24 6.98
C ARG A 274 -11.58 7.99 7.25
N GLY A 275 -10.29 8.14 7.31
CA GLY A 275 -9.40 7.07 7.74
C GLY A 275 -9.65 6.70 9.22
N TYR A 276 -9.61 5.43 9.52
CA TYR A 276 -9.59 4.90 10.88
C TYR A 276 -8.29 4.11 11.08
N LYS A 277 -7.33 4.72 11.74
CA LYS A 277 -5.96 4.20 11.88
C LYS A 277 -5.90 2.80 12.49
N GLU A 278 -6.82 2.48 13.38
CA GLU A 278 -6.86 1.24 14.16
C GLU A 278 -8.12 0.40 13.85
N ALA A 279 -8.66 0.53 12.62
CA ALA A 279 -9.87 -0.18 12.22
C ALA A 279 -9.75 -1.70 12.44
N PRO A 280 -10.77 -2.35 13.01
CA PRO A 280 -10.69 -3.77 13.34
C PRO A 280 -10.62 -4.63 12.08
N MET A 281 -9.84 -5.70 12.16
CA MET A 281 -9.74 -6.74 11.14
C MET A 281 -10.54 -7.97 11.55
N SER A 282 -11.13 -8.66 10.57
CA SER A 282 -11.76 -9.97 10.80
C SER A 282 -10.74 -10.98 11.32
N VAL A 283 -11.12 -11.79 12.28
CA VAL A 283 -10.24 -12.83 12.82
C VAL A 283 -10.17 -13.99 11.83
N LEU A 284 -8.99 -14.20 11.26
CA LEU A 284 -8.66 -15.41 10.50
C LEU A 284 -7.69 -16.25 11.31
N THR A 285 -7.75 -17.55 11.14
CA THR A 285 -6.82 -18.49 11.79
C THR A 285 -5.96 -19.21 10.78
N LEU A 286 -4.76 -19.57 11.18
CA LEU A 286 -3.89 -20.49 10.45
C LEU A 286 -3.68 -21.72 11.30
N GLU A 287 -4.11 -22.89 10.79
CA GLU A 287 -4.11 -24.16 11.55
C GLU A 287 -4.79 -24.02 12.93
N GLY A 288 -5.91 -23.28 13.00
CA GLY A 288 -6.68 -23.07 14.24
C GLY A 288 -6.09 -22.00 15.18
N ARG A 289 -4.94 -21.40 14.88
CA ARG A 289 -4.33 -20.36 15.72
C ARG A 289 -4.66 -18.95 15.19
N PRO A 290 -5.00 -17.98 16.06
CA PRO A 290 -5.10 -16.59 15.67
C PRO A 290 -3.71 -16.04 15.27
N PRO A 291 -3.64 -14.92 14.54
CA PRO A 291 -2.36 -14.28 14.21
C PRO A 291 -1.67 -13.75 15.47
N ASP A 292 -0.34 -13.85 15.47
CA ASP A 292 0.49 -13.22 16.51
C ASP A 292 0.59 -11.70 16.31
N LEU A 293 0.53 -11.25 15.03
CA LEU A 293 0.48 -9.83 14.67
C LEU A 293 -0.60 -9.62 13.60
N ALA A 294 -1.39 -8.56 13.77
CA ALA A 294 -2.33 -8.06 12.78
C ALA A 294 -2.02 -6.57 12.57
N LEU A 295 -1.58 -6.20 11.37
CA LEU A 295 -1.09 -4.86 11.07
C LEU A 295 -1.81 -4.27 9.86
N GLN A 296 -1.92 -2.95 9.83
CA GLN A 296 -2.47 -2.18 8.73
C GLN A 296 -1.64 -0.93 8.46
N LYS A 297 -1.74 -0.36 7.26
CA LYS A 297 -0.97 0.81 6.85
C LYS A 297 -1.54 2.08 7.47
N GLN A 298 -0.68 3.03 7.85
CA GLN A 298 -1.09 4.32 8.43
C GLN A 298 -1.91 5.19 7.48
N THR A 299 -1.68 5.05 6.17
CA THR A 299 -2.33 5.86 5.13
C THR A 299 -3.67 5.29 4.67
N ASP A 300 -4.15 4.20 5.30
CA ASP A 300 -5.38 3.54 4.93
C ASP A 300 -6.60 4.46 5.14
N THR A 301 -7.52 4.37 4.19
CA THR A 301 -8.89 4.88 4.34
C THR A 301 -9.79 3.77 4.87
N PHE A 302 -11.03 4.08 5.23
CA PHE A 302 -11.94 3.03 5.70
C PHE A 302 -12.25 1.97 4.63
N SER A 303 -12.37 2.38 3.37
CA SER A 303 -12.73 1.50 2.25
C SER A 303 -11.54 0.85 1.55
N LYS A 304 -10.36 1.42 1.69
CA LYS A 304 -9.13 0.94 1.05
C LYS A 304 -8.05 0.81 2.10
N ARG A 305 -7.59 -0.42 2.33
CA ARG A 305 -6.65 -0.73 3.41
C ARG A 305 -5.66 -1.79 2.99
N HIS A 306 -4.41 -1.52 3.23
CA HIS A 306 -3.37 -2.53 3.25
C HIS A 306 -3.34 -3.19 4.60
N HIS A 307 -3.51 -4.50 4.66
CA HIS A 307 -3.46 -5.22 5.92
C HIS A 307 -2.74 -6.56 5.79
N ILE A 308 -2.13 -6.99 6.88
CA ILE A 308 -1.38 -8.23 6.95
C ILE A 308 -1.61 -8.93 8.29
N ARG A 309 -1.72 -10.24 8.25
CA ARG A 309 -1.76 -11.11 9.41
C ARG A 309 -0.54 -12.01 9.40
N ILE A 310 0.14 -12.13 10.54
CA ILE A 310 1.44 -12.79 10.65
C ILE A 310 1.37 -13.82 11.78
N TRP A 311 1.85 -15.02 11.50
CA TRP A 311 1.89 -16.15 12.44
C TRP A 311 3.31 -16.66 12.61
N GLN A 312 3.79 -16.77 13.85
CA GLN A 312 5.05 -17.43 14.14
C GLN A 312 4.93 -18.93 13.88
N ARG A 313 5.94 -19.48 13.24
CA ARG A 313 6.01 -20.91 12.94
C ARG A 313 6.94 -21.63 13.93
N PRO A 314 6.72 -22.96 14.20
CA PRO A 314 7.62 -23.73 15.05
C PRO A 314 8.98 -23.94 14.41
N GLN A 315 9.08 -23.82 13.09
CA GLN A 315 10.34 -23.99 12.34
C GLN A 315 11.27 -22.81 12.58
N GLN A 316 12.56 -23.07 12.41
CA GLN A 316 13.62 -22.07 12.35
C GLN A 316 14.41 -22.21 11.05
N PHE A 317 14.98 -21.12 10.58
CA PHE A 317 15.91 -21.10 9.46
C PHE A 317 17.21 -20.43 9.92
N ASN A 318 18.34 -21.16 9.80
CA ASN A 318 19.63 -20.70 10.32
C ASN A 318 19.58 -20.26 11.79
N GLY A 319 18.79 -20.96 12.63
CA GLY A 319 18.61 -20.63 14.04
C GLY A 319 17.75 -19.39 14.31
N LYS A 320 17.18 -18.74 13.28
CA LYS A 320 16.26 -17.60 13.42
C LYS A 320 14.79 -18.06 13.35
N PRO A 321 13.89 -17.46 14.12
CA PRO A 321 12.44 -17.71 14.02
C PRO A 321 11.90 -17.45 12.62
N VAL A 322 10.89 -18.23 12.22
CA VAL A 322 10.19 -18.12 10.94
C VAL A 322 8.75 -17.67 11.19
N TRP A 323 8.25 -16.80 10.33
CA TRP A 323 6.91 -16.24 10.38
C TRP A 323 6.27 -16.34 8.99
N VAL A 324 5.05 -16.83 8.91
CA VAL A 324 4.27 -16.83 7.67
C VAL A 324 3.19 -15.76 7.74
N ALA A 325 2.86 -15.14 6.62
CA ALA A 325 1.89 -14.08 6.60
C ALA A 325 0.97 -14.10 5.39
N ALA A 326 -0.25 -13.58 5.60
CA ALA A 326 -1.23 -13.30 4.55
C ALA A 326 -1.46 -11.79 4.50
N ALA A 327 -1.09 -11.18 3.38
CA ALA A 327 -1.31 -9.76 3.09
C ALA A 327 -2.34 -9.61 1.98
N THR A 328 -3.30 -8.72 2.19
CA THR A 328 -4.36 -8.39 1.23
C THR A 328 -4.64 -6.89 1.25
N HIS A 329 -5.14 -6.36 0.12
CA HIS A 329 -5.51 -4.97 -0.04
C HIS A 329 -7.03 -4.86 -0.20
N ASP A 330 -7.70 -4.23 0.76
CA ASP A 330 -9.12 -3.88 0.65
C ASP A 330 -9.27 -2.71 -0.33
N ILE A 331 -10.16 -2.83 -1.30
CA ILE A 331 -10.39 -1.80 -2.33
C ILE A 331 -11.83 -1.28 -2.36
N SER A 332 -12.74 -1.91 -1.63
CA SER A 332 -14.15 -1.55 -1.60
C SER A 332 -14.83 -2.01 -0.32
N ILE A 333 -16.04 -1.47 -0.08
CA ILE A 333 -16.95 -1.97 0.95
C ILE A 333 -18.17 -2.55 0.24
N THR A 334 -18.55 -3.77 0.61
CA THR A 334 -19.71 -4.46 0.06
C THR A 334 -20.58 -4.97 1.22
N PHE A 335 -21.90 -4.94 1.05
CA PHE A 335 -22.79 -5.57 2.02
C PHE A 335 -22.89 -7.08 1.71
N SER A 336 -22.51 -7.91 2.67
CA SER A 336 -22.69 -9.36 2.60
C SER A 336 -24.06 -9.76 3.18
N PRO A 337 -25.01 -10.24 2.36
CA PRO A 337 -26.28 -10.73 2.87
C PRO A 337 -26.14 -11.96 3.78
N ALA A 338 -25.11 -12.78 3.54
CA ALA A 338 -24.83 -13.99 4.34
C ALA A 338 -24.35 -13.65 5.74
N ALA A 339 -23.43 -12.69 5.87
CA ALA A 339 -22.93 -12.23 7.16
C ALA A 339 -23.84 -11.17 7.81
N ARG A 340 -24.86 -10.67 7.11
CA ARG A 340 -25.70 -9.52 7.52
C ARG A 340 -24.87 -8.32 8.00
N ASN A 341 -23.75 -8.07 7.34
CA ASN A 341 -22.80 -7.04 7.73
C ASN A 341 -22.08 -6.48 6.49
N PHE A 342 -21.44 -5.33 6.66
CA PHE A 342 -20.50 -4.83 5.66
C PHE A 342 -19.21 -5.64 5.71
N THR A 343 -18.74 -6.03 4.53
CA THR A 343 -17.44 -6.67 4.33
C THR A 343 -16.61 -5.82 3.39
N HIS A 344 -15.31 -5.93 3.50
CA HIS A 344 -14.39 -5.33 2.54
C HIS A 344 -14.18 -6.30 1.38
N GLY A 345 -14.30 -5.78 0.15
CA GLY A 345 -13.87 -6.49 -1.04
C GLY A 345 -12.38 -6.25 -1.25
N ILE A 346 -11.61 -7.30 -1.49
CA ILE A 346 -10.16 -7.21 -1.69
C ILE A 346 -9.79 -7.11 -3.17
N ASP A 347 -8.60 -6.57 -3.44
CA ASP A 347 -7.98 -6.65 -4.76
C ASP A 347 -7.72 -8.13 -5.10
N PRO A 348 -8.26 -8.64 -6.21
CA PRO A 348 -8.00 -10.00 -6.64
C PRO A 348 -6.51 -10.33 -6.82
N ASN A 349 -5.70 -9.36 -7.21
CA ASN A 349 -4.27 -9.54 -7.43
C ASN A 349 -3.49 -9.45 -6.10
N ILE A 350 -3.49 -10.56 -5.33
CA ILE A 350 -2.81 -10.62 -4.04
C ILE A 350 -1.27 -10.55 -4.15
N ASP A 351 -0.71 -10.75 -5.34
CA ASP A 351 0.72 -10.61 -5.60
C ASP A 351 1.15 -9.14 -5.65
N ALA A 352 0.24 -8.24 -6.02
CA ALA A 352 0.47 -6.80 -5.93
C ALA A 352 0.67 -6.38 -4.47
N GLU A 353 -0.17 -6.87 -3.56
CA GLU A 353 -0.02 -6.60 -2.12
C GLU A 353 1.24 -7.24 -1.54
N ARG A 354 1.57 -8.49 -1.93
CA ARG A 354 2.86 -9.10 -1.60
C ARG A 354 4.02 -8.19 -1.98
N SER A 355 4.01 -7.67 -3.20
CA SER A 355 5.06 -6.79 -3.71
C SER A 355 5.11 -5.45 -2.97
N LYS A 356 3.96 -4.89 -2.60
CA LYS A 356 3.85 -3.67 -1.79
C LYS A 356 4.53 -3.85 -0.44
N VAL A 357 4.22 -4.92 0.29
CA VAL A 357 4.85 -5.22 1.58
C VAL A 357 6.36 -5.42 1.45
N VAL A 358 6.81 -6.18 0.44
CA VAL A 358 8.24 -6.38 0.16
C VAL A 358 8.94 -5.04 -0.05
N ASN A 359 8.39 -4.17 -0.90
CA ASN A 359 8.98 -2.87 -1.21
C ASN A 359 9.01 -1.95 0.02
N ASP A 360 7.95 -1.95 0.82
CA ASP A 360 7.89 -1.17 2.06
C ASP A 360 9.00 -1.58 3.03
N LEU A 361 9.21 -2.88 3.22
CA LEU A 361 10.23 -3.41 4.12
C LEU A 361 11.65 -3.22 3.57
N LEU A 362 11.87 -3.44 2.28
CA LEU A 362 13.16 -3.16 1.63
C LEU A 362 13.56 -1.69 1.77
N PHE A 363 12.59 -0.78 1.64
CA PHE A 363 12.83 0.66 1.76
C PHE A 363 13.29 1.07 3.17
N THR A 364 12.97 0.30 4.22
CA THR A 364 13.45 0.57 5.58
C THR A 364 14.96 0.33 5.74
N GLY A 365 15.57 -0.44 4.85
CA GLY A 365 16.97 -0.85 4.94
C GLY A 365 17.25 -1.93 6.00
N THR A 366 16.23 -2.52 6.60
CA THR A 366 16.37 -3.55 7.66
C THR A 366 16.42 -4.98 7.11
N VAL A 367 16.10 -5.16 5.82
CA VAL A 367 16.12 -6.47 5.15
C VAL A 367 17.51 -6.74 4.59
N HIS A 368 18.06 -7.90 4.93
CA HIS A 368 19.39 -8.34 4.51
C HIS A 368 19.35 -9.39 3.41
N GLY A 369 18.27 -10.18 3.34
CA GLY A 369 18.07 -11.20 2.34
C GLY A 369 16.65 -11.18 1.78
N VAL A 370 16.52 -11.49 0.46
CA VAL A 370 15.22 -11.61 -0.20
C VAL A 370 15.24 -12.79 -1.17
N ALA A 371 14.13 -13.52 -1.24
CA ALA A 371 13.88 -14.56 -2.22
C ALA A 371 12.42 -14.58 -2.63
N LEU A 372 12.12 -15.08 -3.83
CA LEU A 372 10.79 -15.39 -4.29
C LEU A 372 10.73 -16.89 -4.61
N VAL A 373 10.03 -17.65 -3.78
CA VAL A 373 9.98 -19.11 -3.85
C VAL A 373 8.66 -19.56 -4.48
N GLU A 374 8.74 -20.44 -5.46
CA GLU A 374 7.59 -21.04 -6.11
C GLU A 374 6.98 -22.17 -5.27
N ARG A 375 5.65 -22.21 -5.15
CA ARG A 375 4.91 -23.26 -4.45
C ARG A 375 3.99 -23.97 -5.45
N THR A 376 4.38 -25.17 -5.87
CA THR A 376 3.80 -25.88 -7.01
C THR A 376 2.34 -26.31 -6.85
N ASN A 377 1.84 -26.47 -5.62
CA ASN A 377 0.49 -26.98 -5.33
C ASN A 377 -0.50 -25.90 -4.88
N ILE A 378 -0.23 -24.64 -5.21
CA ILE A 378 -1.10 -23.52 -4.83
C ILE A 378 -2.10 -23.23 -5.96
N PRO A 379 -3.41 -23.17 -5.69
CA PRO A 379 -4.38 -22.74 -6.68
C PRO A 379 -4.13 -21.29 -7.12
N GLN A 380 -3.93 -21.07 -8.41
CA GLN A 380 -3.70 -19.72 -8.96
C GLN A 380 -4.97 -18.86 -8.98
N ASN A 381 -6.13 -19.48 -8.85
CA ASN A 381 -7.43 -18.84 -8.72
C ASN A 381 -8.21 -19.53 -7.61
N ALA A 382 -8.69 -18.74 -6.66
CA ALA A 382 -9.54 -19.19 -5.56
C ALA A 382 -10.49 -18.06 -5.15
N SER A 383 -11.28 -18.29 -4.09
CA SER A 383 -12.09 -17.25 -3.46
C SER A 383 -11.83 -17.27 -1.97
N ASN A 384 -11.83 -16.12 -1.30
CA ASN A 384 -11.80 -16.06 0.16
C ASN A 384 -13.18 -16.36 0.78
N ALA A 385 -13.27 -16.37 2.11
CA ALA A 385 -14.51 -16.64 2.84
C ALA A 385 -15.63 -15.60 2.61
N THR A 386 -15.32 -14.42 2.10
CA THR A 386 -16.30 -13.40 1.70
C THR A 386 -16.75 -13.51 0.27
N GLY A 387 -16.18 -14.45 -0.50
CA GLY A 387 -16.46 -14.69 -1.91
C GLY A 387 -15.61 -13.87 -2.87
N ASP A 388 -14.67 -13.07 -2.37
CA ASP A 388 -13.76 -12.30 -3.22
C ASP A 388 -12.77 -13.22 -3.92
N ARG A 389 -12.50 -12.92 -5.18
CA ARG A 389 -11.56 -13.67 -6.00
C ARG A 389 -10.12 -13.44 -5.53
N LEU A 390 -9.31 -14.51 -5.52
CA LEU A 390 -7.88 -14.49 -5.27
C LEU A 390 -7.14 -14.96 -6.51
N VAL A 391 -6.27 -14.13 -7.05
CA VAL A 391 -5.41 -14.43 -8.22
C VAL A 391 -3.95 -14.30 -7.77
N THR A 392 -3.16 -15.35 -8.01
CA THR A 392 -1.74 -15.39 -7.62
C THR A 392 -0.90 -16.15 -8.63
N ASP A 393 0.39 -15.84 -8.69
CA ASP A 393 1.40 -16.62 -9.40
C ASP A 393 1.84 -17.89 -8.61
N GLY A 394 1.28 -18.09 -7.40
CA GLY A 394 1.60 -19.22 -6.53
C GLY A 394 2.89 -19.08 -5.73
N LYS A 395 3.60 -17.95 -5.84
CA LYS A 395 4.88 -17.75 -5.14
C LYS A 395 4.71 -17.09 -3.78
N ILE A 396 5.68 -17.34 -2.91
CA ILE A 396 5.81 -16.68 -1.61
C ILE A 396 7.10 -15.85 -1.59
N ALA A 397 7.00 -14.61 -1.16
CA ALA A 397 8.21 -13.80 -0.96
C ALA A 397 8.77 -14.02 0.44
N VAL A 398 10.07 -14.21 0.52
CA VAL A 398 10.81 -14.44 1.77
C VAL A 398 11.74 -13.27 2.04
N LEU A 399 11.69 -12.71 3.25
CA LEU A 399 12.55 -11.62 3.70
C LEU A 399 13.28 -12.03 4.96
N GLU A 400 14.60 -11.81 4.98
CA GLU A 400 15.46 -12.05 6.15
C GLU A 400 15.92 -10.71 6.76
N PHE A 401 15.75 -10.60 8.09
CA PHE A 401 16.14 -9.46 8.91
C PHE A 401 17.40 -9.73 9.72
#